data_f8af42854a170b00cd270db1133ec8bd
#
_entry.id   f8af42854a170b00cd270db1133ec8bd
#
_cell.length_a   1.000
_cell.length_b   1.000
_cell.length_c   1.000
_cell.angle_alpha   90.00
_cell.angle_beta   90.00
_cell.angle_gamma   90.00
#
_symmetry.space_group_name_H-M   'P 1'
#
loop_
_entity.id
_entity.type
_entity.pdbx_description
1 polymer ?
#
loop_
_entity_poly.entity_id
_entity_poly.type
_entity_poly.pdbx_seq_one_letter_code
_entity_poly.pdbx_strand_id
1 'polypeptide(L)'
;MSWFQQINNARAFFVTRVKDNARIEFLGQHRPPDEKRGVLRDEIIWFTGTESVKKFPGELRLVEFYDEETDKVYRFITNNFTLAASTIAAIYKRRWQIELFFKWIKQNLRIKSFLGTSENAVMTQIWVALIHYLLVAYIKFISGIKISLTEITIRIRDALMMNYDLMEILQWDRRTILKPPDWNRPRQMELFGDFLC
;
A
#
# COMPACT_ATOMS: atom_id res chain seq x y z
N MET A 1 -14.80 25.14 -5.76
CA MET A 1 -13.36 24.95 -6.04
C MET A 1 -13.09 23.45 -6.16
N SER A 2 -12.45 23.00 -7.24
CA SER A 2 -12.17 21.56 -7.39
C SER A 2 -11.05 21.11 -6.47
N TRP A 3 -11.02 19.82 -6.15
CA TRP A 3 -9.96 19.22 -5.32
C TRP A 3 -8.56 19.44 -5.94
N PHE A 4 -8.44 19.33 -7.25
CA PHE A 4 -7.17 19.59 -7.96
C PHE A 4 -6.70 21.05 -7.83
N GLN A 5 -7.63 22.01 -7.83
CA GLN A 5 -7.30 23.42 -7.59
C GLN A 5 -6.82 23.66 -6.16
N GLN A 6 -7.42 22.97 -5.18
CA GLN A 6 -6.98 23.08 -3.79
C GLN A 6 -5.55 22.57 -3.62
N ILE A 7 -5.21 21.41 -4.23
CA ILE A 7 -3.84 20.86 -4.22
C ILE A 7 -2.86 21.85 -4.86
N ASN A 8 -3.21 22.39 -6.02
CA ASN A 8 -2.35 23.35 -6.74
C ASN A 8 -2.13 24.63 -5.93
N ASN A 9 -3.18 25.16 -5.31
CA ASN A 9 -3.09 26.36 -4.47
C ASN A 9 -2.27 26.13 -3.19
N ALA A 10 -2.29 24.91 -2.68
CA ALA A 10 -1.44 24.47 -1.56
C ALA A 10 0.03 24.23 -1.98
N ARG A 11 0.40 24.52 -3.23
CA ARG A 11 1.72 24.23 -3.82
C ARG A 11 2.12 22.75 -3.70
N ALA A 12 1.13 21.88 -3.67
CA ALA A 12 1.31 20.45 -3.65
C ALA A 12 1.17 19.85 -5.05
N PHE A 13 1.68 18.64 -5.23
CA PHE A 13 1.63 17.93 -6.49
C PHE A 13 0.70 16.73 -6.42
N PHE A 14 0.12 16.37 -7.55
CA PHE A 14 -0.66 15.16 -7.69
C PHE A 14 -0.20 14.35 -8.90
N VAL A 15 -0.41 13.06 -8.85
CA VAL A 15 -0.30 12.13 -9.97
C VAL A 15 -1.55 11.28 -9.99
N THR A 16 -2.27 11.28 -11.11
CA THR A 16 -3.48 10.46 -11.26
C THR A 16 -3.56 9.87 -12.66
N ARG A 17 -4.32 8.78 -12.80
CA ARG A 17 -4.57 8.19 -14.11
C ARG A 17 -5.66 8.98 -14.84
N VAL A 18 -5.43 9.24 -16.11
CA VAL A 18 -6.44 9.82 -17.00
C VAL A 18 -7.28 8.71 -17.62
N LYS A 19 -8.58 8.94 -17.79
CA LYS A 19 -9.47 8.02 -18.49
C LYS A 19 -9.19 8.07 -19.99
N ASP A 20 -9.34 6.94 -20.67
CA ASP A 20 -9.05 6.84 -22.11
C ASP A 20 -9.96 7.73 -22.96
N ASN A 21 -11.18 8.02 -22.50
CA ASN A 21 -12.14 8.91 -23.14
C ASN A 21 -12.03 10.39 -22.72
N ALA A 22 -10.98 10.79 -22.03
CA ALA A 22 -10.76 12.17 -21.65
C ALA A 22 -10.50 13.04 -22.89
N ARG A 23 -11.23 14.15 -22.99
CA ARG A 23 -11.02 15.14 -24.07
C ARG A 23 -9.88 16.05 -23.67
N ILE A 24 -8.76 15.89 -24.36
CA ILE A 24 -7.52 16.64 -24.12
C ILE A 24 -7.06 17.26 -25.42
N GLU A 25 -6.44 18.40 -25.33
CA GLU A 25 -5.73 19.09 -26.41
C GLU A 25 -4.24 19.06 -26.10
N PHE A 26 -3.46 18.74 -27.11
CA PHE A 26 -2.00 18.74 -27.05
C PHE A 26 -1.48 20.17 -27.25
N LEU A 27 -0.69 20.66 -26.31
CA LEU A 27 -0.08 22.00 -26.38
C LEU A 27 1.37 21.95 -26.83
N GLY A 28 2.10 20.91 -26.45
CA GLY A 28 3.50 20.77 -26.84
C GLY A 28 4.17 19.58 -26.15
N GLN A 29 5.32 19.21 -26.65
CA GLN A 29 6.18 18.20 -26.04
C GLN A 29 6.90 18.81 -24.84
N HIS A 30 6.86 18.12 -23.69
CA HIS A 30 7.57 18.55 -22.48
C HIS A 30 9.01 18.02 -22.50
N ARG A 31 9.18 16.72 -22.69
CA ARG A 31 10.49 16.06 -22.83
C ARG A 31 10.43 14.97 -23.90
N PRO A 32 11.58 14.63 -24.52
CA PRO A 32 11.61 13.52 -25.45
C PRO A 32 11.25 12.19 -24.76
N PRO A 33 10.64 11.26 -25.48
CA PRO A 33 10.38 9.91 -25.00
C PRO A 33 11.67 9.21 -24.52
N ASP A 34 11.56 8.39 -23.50
CA ASP A 34 12.65 7.52 -23.02
C ASP A 34 12.12 6.08 -22.96
N GLU A 35 12.11 5.45 -24.13
CA GLU A 35 11.58 4.09 -24.28
C GLU A 35 12.34 3.07 -23.43
N LYS A 36 13.65 3.28 -23.19
CA LYS A 36 14.46 2.40 -22.32
C LYS A 36 13.94 2.38 -20.88
N ARG A 37 13.22 3.43 -20.46
CA ARG A 37 12.59 3.56 -19.16
C ARG A 37 11.08 3.42 -19.22
N GLY A 38 10.54 2.94 -20.33
CA GLY A 38 9.11 2.77 -20.53
C GLY A 38 8.33 4.06 -20.79
N VAL A 39 8.97 5.22 -20.98
CA VAL A 39 8.29 6.49 -21.24
C VAL A 39 8.03 6.61 -22.73
N LEU A 40 6.76 6.49 -23.14
CA LEU A 40 6.34 6.58 -24.53
C LEU A 40 6.07 8.03 -24.95
N ARG A 41 5.46 8.84 -24.05
CA ARG A 41 5.15 10.27 -24.27
C ARG A 41 5.31 11.07 -23.00
N ASP A 42 5.71 12.32 -23.15
CA ASP A 42 5.82 13.30 -22.09
C ASP A 42 5.44 14.68 -22.66
N GLU A 43 4.19 15.06 -22.45
CA GLU A 43 3.53 16.13 -23.19
C GLU A 43 2.85 17.14 -22.25
N ILE A 44 2.69 18.37 -22.72
CA ILE A 44 1.86 19.39 -22.08
C ILE A 44 0.50 19.35 -22.74
N ILE A 45 -0.53 19.27 -21.92
CA ILE A 45 -1.91 19.13 -22.37
C ILE A 45 -2.84 20.13 -21.67
N TRP A 46 -4.00 20.30 -22.28
CA TRP A 46 -5.14 21.04 -21.72
C TRP A 46 -6.40 20.18 -21.81
N PHE A 47 -7.27 20.26 -20.83
CA PHE A 47 -8.59 19.64 -20.93
C PHE A 47 -9.55 20.52 -21.73
N THR A 48 -10.25 19.93 -22.72
CA THR A 48 -11.26 20.62 -23.53
C THR A 48 -12.71 20.30 -23.11
N GLY A 49 -12.90 19.25 -22.33
CA GLY A 49 -14.24 18.88 -21.83
C GLY A 49 -14.71 19.85 -20.75
N THR A 50 -15.94 20.40 -20.89
CA THR A 50 -16.52 21.42 -20.02
C THR A 50 -16.41 21.12 -18.52
N GLU A 51 -16.67 19.88 -18.11
CA GLU A 51 -16.55 19.45 -16.72
C GLU A 51 -15.08 19.30 -16.26
N SER A 52 -14.20 18.89 -17.16
CA SER A 52 -12.77 18.74 -16.85
C SER A 52 -12.08 20.08 -16.74
N VAL A 53 -12.40 21.04 -17.62
CA VAL A 53 -11.90 22.42 -17.56
C VAL A 53 -12.31 23.11 -16.26
N LYS A 54 -13.56 22.92 -15.80
CA LYS A 54 -14.01 23.44 -14.50
C LYS A 54 -13.23 22.85 -13.33
N LYS A 55 -12.83 21.57 -13.42
CA LYS A 55 -12.06 20.89 -12.38
C LYS A 55 -10.61 21.34 -12.36
N PHE A 56 -10.02 21.53 -13.52
CA PHE A 56 -8.63 21.96 -13.64
C PHE A 56 -8.45 22.89 -14.85
N PRO A 57 -8.54 24.23 -14.67
CA PRO A 57 -8.44 25.21 -15.74
C PRO A 57 -7.00 25.60 -16.09
N GLY A 58 -6.05 24.70 -15.96
CA GLY A 58 -4.63 24.97 -16.19
C GLY A 58 -3.96 23.92 -17.06
N GLU A 59 -2.74 24.20 -17.46
CA GLU A 59 -1.88 23.23 -18.15
C GLU A 59 -1.55 22.08 -17.23
N LEU A 60 -1.51 20.88 -17.82
CA LEU A 60 -1.14 19.64 -17.16
C LEU A 60 -0.09 18.92 -17.99
N ARG A 61 0.69 18.13 -17.32
CA ARG A 61 1.65 17.25 -17.96
C ARG A 61 1.03 15.86 -18.08
N LEU A 62 1.04 15.31 -19.29
CA LEU A 62 0.64 13.94 -19.61
C LEU A 62 1.90 13.11 -19.78
N VAL A 63 1.99 12.03 -19.03
CA VAL A 63 3.02 11.00 -19.17
C VAL A 63 2.36 9.70 -19.59
N GLU A 64 2.75 9.17 -20.75
CA GLU A 64 2.35 7.85 -21.21
C GLU A 64 3.50 6.87 -20.94
N PHE A 65 3.19 5.82 -20.18
CA PHE A 65 4.18 4.90 -19.66
C PHE A 65 3.77 3.45 -19.94
N TYR A 66 4.69 2.69 -20.55
CA TYR A 66 4.57 1.26 -20.73
C TYR A 66 5.16 0.51 -19.53
N ASP A 67 4.37 -0.31 -18.90
CA ASP A 67 4.76 -1.13 -17.75
C ASP A 67 4.97 -2.58 -18.21
N GLU A 68 6.24 -2.99 -18.31
CA GLU A 68 6.65 -4.33 -18.73
C GLU A 68 6.09 -5.44 -17.80
N GLU A 69 5.91 -5.18 -16.49
CA GLU A 69 5.40 -6.19 -15.56
C GLU A 69 3.94 -6.54 -15.81
N THR A 70 3.15 -5.57 -16.27
CA THR A 70 1.70 -5.76 -16.51
C THR A 70 1.35 -5.82 -17.98
N ASP A 71 2.33 -5.59 -18.89
CA ASP A 71 2.16 -5.48 -20.34
C ASP A 71 1.04 -4.48 -20.71
N LYS A 72 1.08 -3.28 -20.07
CA LYS A 72 0.05 -2.26 -20.26
C LYS A 72 0.64 -0.87 -20.38
N VAL A 73 -0.04 -0.07 -21.20
CA VAL A 73 0.22 1.36 -21.29
C VAL A 73 -0.68 2.11 -20.30
N TYR A 74 -0.06 2.95 -19.51
CA TYR A 74 -0.76 3.83 -18.56
C TYR A 74 -0.59 5.28 -18.95
N ARG A 75 -1.63 6.08 -18.75
CA ARG A 75 -1.64 7.52 -19.00
C ARG A 75 -1.81 8.25 -17.68
N PHE A 76 -0.79 9.00 -17.28
CA PHE A 76 -0.79 9.77 -16.04
C PHE A 76 -0.84 11.26 -16.32
N ILE A 77 -1.58 11.99 -15.49
CA ILE A 77 -1.57 13.46 -15.49
C ILE A 77 -1.07 13.98 -14.16
N THR A 78 -0.34 15.06 -14.22
CA THR A 78 0.24 15.74 -13.06
C THR A 78 0.38 17.24 -13.29
N ASN A 79 0.40 18.02 -12.21
CA ASN A 79 0.82 19.43 -12.21
C ASN A 79 2.33 19.59 -11.93
N ASN A 80 3.09 18.50 -11.89
CA ASN A 80 4.54 18.56 -11.69
C ASN A 80 5.28 18.48 -13.02
N PHE A 81 5.99 19.56 -13.35
CA PHE A 81 6.80 19.66 -14.57
C PHE A 81 8.29 19.44 -14.34
N THR A 82 8.72 19.24 -13.08
CA THR A 82 10.15 19.14 -12.74
C THR A 82 10.66 17.70 -12.66
N LEU A 83 9.86 16.79 -12.08
CA LEU A 83 10.26 15.40 -11.92
C LEU A 83 10.44 14.67 -13.27
N ALA A 84 11.27 13.63 -13.30
CA ALA A 84 11.39 12.75 -14.46
C ALA A 84 10.07 11.99 -14.72
N ALA A 85 9.73 11.72 -15.99
CA ALA A 85 8.51 11.00 -16.35
C ALA A 85 8.45 9.60 -15.74
N SER A 86 9.57 8.88 -15.71
CA SER A 86 9.70 7.58 -15.03
C SER A 86 9.42 7.67 -13.52
N THR A 87 9.81 8.78 -12.87
CA THR A 87 9.49 9.03 -11.46
C THR A 87 7.99 9.24 -11.25
N ILE A 88 7.31 9.96 -12.16
CA ILE A 88 5.84 10.13 -12.12
C ILE A 88 5.14 8.77 -12.20
N ALA A 89 5.56 7.91 -13.12
CA ALA A 89 5.04 6.55 -13.23
C ALA A 89 5.30 5.72 -11.95
N ALA A 90 6.51 5.78 -11.39
CA ALA A 90 6.87 5.09 -10.16
C ALA A 90 6.04 5.55 -8.94
N ILE A 91 5.75 6.86 -8.82
CA ILE A 91 4.88 7.40 -7.77
C ILE A 91 3.48 6.78 -7.89
N TYR A 92 2.92 6.73 -9.09
CA TYR A 92 1.60 6.13 -9.29
C TYR A 92 1.61 4.62 -9.02
N LYS A 93 2.65 3.90 -9.43
CA LYS A 93 2.79 2.46 -9.18
C LYS A 93 2.83 2.15 -7.68
N ARG A 94 3.46 3.00 -6.86
CA ARG A 94 3.46 2.87 -5.39
C ARG A 94 2.07 3.01 -4.77
N ARG A 95 1.14 3.73 -5.40
CA ARG A 95 -0.25 3.82 -4.94
C ARG A 95 -0.92 2.44 -4.86
N TRP A 96 -0.54 1.52 -5.75
CA TRP A 96 -1.06 0.15 -5.73
C TRP A 96 -0.76 -0.60 -4.42
N GLN A 97 0.32 -0.24 -3.74
CA GLN A 97 0.67 -0.81 -2.43
C GLN A 97 -0.41 -0.51 -1.38
N ILE A 98 -1.08 0.64 -1.47
CA ILE A 98 -2.19 1.00 -0.59
C ILE A 98 -3.39 0.07 -0.84
N GLU A 99 -3.67 -0.26 -2.09
CA GLU A 99 -4.76 -1.20 -2.43
C GLU A 99 -4.45 -2.62 -1.94
N LEU A 100 -3.20 -3.08 -2.08
CA LEU A 100 -2.73 -4.35 -1.53
C LEU A 100 -2.82 -4.38 -0.01
N PHE A 101 -2.47 -3.28 0.65
CA PHE A 101 -2.61 -3.12 2.10
C PHE A 101 -4.07 -3.26 2.54
N PHE A 102 -5.01 -2.52 1.94
CA PHE A 102 -6.43 -2.64 2.27
C PHE A 102 -7.01 -4.01 1.93
N LYS A 103 -6.56 -4.63 0.83
CA LYS A 103 -6.94 -6.00 0.47
C LYS A 103 -6.50 -6.97 1.57
N TRP A 104 -5.25 -6.86 2.02
CA TRP A 104 -4.70 -7.69 3.08
C TRP A 104 -5.49 -7.53 4.39
N ILE A 105 -5.76 -6.29 4.82
CA ILE A 105 -6.57 -5.99 6.01
C ILE A 105 -7.95 -6.65 5.91
N LYS A 106 -8.65 -6.47 4.79
CA LYS A 106 -9.98 -7.06 4.59
C LYS A 106 -9.96 -8.59 4.63
N GLN A 107 -8.90 -9.22 4.14
CA GLN A 107 -8.79 -10.67 4.08
C GLN A 107 -8.40 -11.28 5.43
N ASN A 108 -7.49 -10.64 6.16
CA ASN A 108 -6.88 -11.24 7.37
C ASN A 108 -7.53 -10.79 8.68
N LEU A 109 -8.13 -9.60 8.71
CA LEU A 109 -8.63 -9.00 9.96
C LEU A 109 -10.16 -8.97 10.06
N ARG A 110 -10.86 -9.71 9.18
CA ARG A 110 -12.34 -9.86 9.19
C ARG A 110 -13.12 -8.53 9.33
N ILE A 111 -12.60 -7.42 8.79
CA ILE A 111 -13.30 -6.12 8.76
C ILE A 111 -14.46 -6.13 7.73
N LYS A 112 -15.03 -7.28 7.43
CA LYS A 112 -16.21 -7.39 6.56
C LYS A 112 -17.51 -7.01 7.28
N SER A 113 -17.51 -7.12 8.59
CA SER A 113 -18.60 -6.70 9.48
C SER A 113 -18.01 -6.03 10.71
N PHE A 114 -18.56 -4.88 11.07
CA PHE A 114 -18.17 -4.21 12.31
C PHE A 114 -18.89 -4.85 13.48
N LEU A 115 -18.19 -5.04 14.60
CA LEU A 115 -18.75 -5.61 15.83
C LEU A 115 -19.71 -4.64 16.54
N GLY A 116 -19.60 -3.34 16.23
CA GLY A 116 -20.47 -2.31 16.75
C GLY A 116 -20.85 -1.30 15.68
N THR A 117 -21.98 -0.63 15.86
CA THR A 117 -22.53 0.36 14.93
C THR A 117 -22.16 1.80 15.28
N SER A 118 -21.62 2.04 16.49
CA SER A 118 -21.17 3.38 16.89
C SER A 118 -19.88 3.76 16.17
N GLU A 119 -19.69 5.04 15.88
CA GLU A 119 -18.48 5.58 15.27
C GLU A 119 -17.21 5.16 16.01
N ASN A 120 -17.23 5.26 17.35
CA ASN A 120 -16.11 4.85 18.19
C ASN A 120 -15.79 3.35 18.04
N ALA A 121 -16.79 2.47 17.99
CA ALA A 121 -16.58 1.04 17.82
C ALA A 121 -15.95 0.73 16.45
N VAL A 122 -16.44 1.39 15.40
CA VAL A 122 -15.89 1.26 14.04
C VAL A 122 -14.44 1.74 13.99
N MET A 123 -14.16 2.92 14.52
CA MET A 123 -12.81 3.49 14.56
C MET A 123 -11.85 2.64 15.38
N THR A 124 -12.28 2.13 16.54
CA THR A 124 -11.48 1.22 17.38
C THR A 124 -11.10 -0.03 16.60
N GLN A 125 -12.04 -0.64 15.88
CA GLN A 125 -11.75 -1.83 15.08
C GLN A 125 -10.77 -1.55 13.94
N ILE A 126 -10.87 -0.39 13.30
CA ILE A 126 -9.92 0.06 12.28
C ILE A 126 -8.52 0.25 12.88
N TRP A 127 -8.42 0.93 14.02
CA TRP A 127 -7.14 1.17 14.70
C TRP A 127 -6.47 -0.13 15.15
N VAL A 128 -7.22 -1.05 15.74
CA VAL A 128 -6.71 -2.38 16.10
C VAL A 128 -6.17 -3.13 14.89
N ALA A 129 -6.89 -3.06 13.76
CA ALA A 129 -6.45 -3.67 12.52
C ALA A 129 -5.14 -3.06 11.99
N LEU A 130 -5.00 -1.74 12.03
CA LEU A 130 -3.79 -1.03 11.62
C LEU A 130 -2.60 -1.39 12.52
N ILE A 131 -2.82 -1.40 13.85
CA ILE A 131 -1.79 -1.76 14.83
C ILE A 131 -1.33 -3.21 14.58
N HIS A 132 -2.25 -4.14 14.41
CA HIS A 132 -1.91 -5.54 14.11
C HIS A 132 -1.05 -5.66 12.85
N TYR A 133 -1.47 -4.99 11.76
CA TYR A 133 -0.69 -4.99 10.51
C TYR A 133 0.73 -4.46 10.73
N LEU A 134 0.85 -3.32 11.41
CA LEU A 134 2.16 -2.69 11.66
C LEU A 134 3.06 -3.57 12.53
N LEU A 135 2.52 -4.21 13.56
CA LEU A 135 3.27 -5.14 14.40
C LEU A 135 3.77 -6.34 13.60
N VAL A 136 2.91 -6.97 12.79
CA VAL A 136 3.30 -8.11 11.95
C VAL A 136 4.34 -7.69 10.90
N ALA A 137 4.17 -6.51 10.28
CA ALA A 137 5.14 -5.97 9.33
C ALA A 137 6.49 -5.66 10.00
N TYR A 138 6.47 -5.10 11.21
CA TYR A 138 7.66 -4.84 12.01
C TYR A 138 8.39 -6.12 12.40
N ILE A 139 7.67 -7.14 12.89
CA ILE A 139 8.23 -8.45 13.20
C ILE A 139 8.92 -9.04 11.96
N LYS A 140 8.25 -9.00 10.80
CA LYS A 140 8.85 -9.44 9.55
C LYS A 140 10.13 -8.69 9.21
N PHE A 141 10.14 -7.38 9.40
CA PHE A 141 11.30 -6.54 9.10
C PHE A 141 12.49 -6.87 10.01
N ILE A 142 12.30 -6.94 11.33
CA ILE A 142 13.39 -7.20 12.28
C ILE A 142 13.90 -8.63 12.22
N SER A 143 13.01 -9.61 11.94
CA SER A 143 13.38 -11.03 11.86
C SER A 143 14.05 -11.43 10.55
N GLY A 144 13.93 -10.60 9.50
CA GLY A 144 14.44 -10.89 8.16
C GLY A 144 13.80 -12.11 7.47
N ILE A 145 12.70 -12.63 8.01
CA ILE A 145 12.05 -13.85 7.53
C ILE A 145 11.36 -13.63 6.19
N LYS A 146 11.56 -14.56 5.25
CA LYS A 146 11.03 -14.46 3.87
C LYS A 146 9.58 -14.92 3.70
N ILE A 147 8.88 -15.33 4.75
CA ILE A 147 7.46 -15.74 4.68
C ILE A 147 6.53 -14.53 4.54
N SER A 148 5.31 -14.77 4.04
CA SER A 148 4.32 -13.72 3.82
C SER A 148 3.76 -13.17 5.15
N LEU A 149 3.23 -11.93 5.16
CA LEU A 149 2.55 -11.35 6.34
C LEU A 149 1.36 -12.22 6.77
N THR A 150 0.63 -12.79 5.81
CA THR A 150 -0.49 -13.70 6.08
C THR A 150 -0.02 -14.95 6.81
N GLU A 151 1.09 -15.55 6.39
CA GLU A 151 1.65 -16.73 7.03
C GLU A 151 2.13 -16.43 8.46
N ILE A 152 2.77 -15.27 8.69
CA ILE A 152 3.15 -14.80 10.03
C ILE A 152 1.90 -14.68 10.91
N THR A 153 0.84 -14.03 10.42
CA THR A 153 -0.42 -13.85 11.16
C THR A 153 -1.05 -15.20 11.54
N ILE A 154 -1.04 -16.17 10.62
CA ILE A 154 -1.56 -17.52 10.89
C ILE A 154 -0.75 -18.20 11.98
N ARG A 155 0.58 -18.17 11.90
CA ARG A 155 1.46 -18.79 12.89
C ARG A 155 1.28 -18.16 14.28
N ILE A 156 1.23 -16.84 14.36
CA ILE A 156 0.98 -16.13 15.63
C ILE A 156 -0.37 -16.54 16.20
N ARG A 157 -1.43 -16.57 15.39
CA ARG A 157 -2.77 -16.94 15.83
C ARG A 157 -2.82 -18.37 16.34
N ASP A 158 -2.21 -19.33 15.59
CA ASP A 158 -2.26 -20.75 15.92
C ASP A 158 -1.41 -21.06 17.17
N ALA A 159 -0.39 -20.25 17.46
CA ALA A 159 0.47 -20.38 18.62
C ALA A 159 0.11 -19.43 19.79
N LEU A 160 -0.90 -18.57 19.65
CA LEU A 160 -1.24 -17.54 20.65
C LEU A 160 -1.54 -18.10 22.04
N MET A 161 -2.08 -19.31 22.10
CA MET A 161 -2.39 -20.01 23.36
C MET A 161 -1.27 -20.96 23.81
N MET A 162 -0.16 -21.00 23.07
CA MET A 162 0.98 -21.84 23.36
C MET A 162 2.09 -21.01 23.99
N ASN A 163 2.79 -21.59 24.96
CA ASN A 163 3.88 -20.89 25.65
C ASN A 163 5.21 -21.10 24.92
N TYR A 164 5.31 -20.57 23.69
CA TYR A 164 6.51 -20.66 22.85
C TYR A 164 7.09 -19.27 22.58
N ASP A 165 8.40 -19.22 22.34
CA ASP A 165 9.04 -18.00 21.86
C ASP A 165 8.58 -17.63 20.45
N LEU A 166 8.28 -16.36 20.23
CA LEU A 166 7.76 -15.87 18.95
C LEU A 166 8.74 -16.13 17.81
N MET A 167 10.04 -15.95 18.05
CA MET A 167 11.06 -16.14 17.01
C MET A 167 11.22 -17.61 16.65
N GLU A 168 11.07 -18.51 17.63
CA GLU A 168 11.05 -19.94 17.41
C GLU A 168 9.88 -20.35 16.51
N ILE A 169 8.65 -19.88 16.83
CA ILE A 169 7.43 -20.15 16.04
C ILE A 169 7.57 -19.70 14.58
N LEU A 170 8.17 -18.54 14.36
CA LEU A 170 8.35 -17.99 13.03
C LEU A 170 9.31 -18.79 12.15
N GLN A 171 10.25 -19.52 12.76
CA GLN A 171 11.22 -20.38 12.06
C GLN A 171 10.70 -21.80 11.83
N TRP A 172 9.63 -22.21 12.51
CA TRP A 172 9.10 -23.55 12.38
C TRP A 172 8.45 -23.81 11.02
N ASP A 173 8.52 -25.06 10.57
CA ASP A 173 7.66 -25.54 9.50
C ASP A 173 6.21 -25.56 10.01
N ARG A 174 5.24 -25.23 9.16
CA ARG A 174 3.81 -25.23 9.47
C ARG A 174 3.32 -26.56 10.06
N ARG A 175 3.92 -27.67 9.63
CA ARG A 175 3.63 -29.02 10.14
C ARG A 175 4.00 -29.20 11.63
N THR A 176 4.99 -28.46 12.09
CA THR A 176 5.45 -28.52 13.49
C THR A 176 4.48 -27.78 14.42
N ILE A 177 3.88 -26.68 13.97
CA ILE A 177 2.90 -25.91 14.75
C ILE A 177 1.60 -26.72 14.98
N LEU A 178 1.21 -27.55 14.00
CA LEU A 178 0.00 -28.37 14.08
C LEU A 178 0.17 -29.68 14.88
N LYS A 179 1.38 -30.00 15.34
CA LYS A 179 1.58 -31.14 16.27
C LYS A 179 1.08 -30.74 17.66
N PRO A 180 0.37 -31.64 18.35
CA PRO A 180 -0.05 -31.36 19.72
C PRO A 180 1.19 -31.07 20.58
N PRO A 181 1.09 -30.14 21.54
CA PRO A 181 2.19 -29.84 22.44
C PRO A 181 2.64 -31.09 23.18
N ASP A 182 3.94 -31.30 23.27
CA ASP A 182 4.49 -32.31 24.16
C ASP A 182 4.30 -31.83 25.61
N TRP A 183 3.30 -32.35 26.28
CA TRP A 183 2.95 -32.02 27.67
C TRP A 183 4.06 -32.39 28.67
N ASN A 184 5.05 -33.20 28.25
CA ASN A 184 6.18 -33.61 29.08
C ASN A 184 7.38 -32.65 28.96
N ARG A 185 7.34 -31.67 28.09
CA ARG A 185 8.37 -30.60 28.09
C ARG A 185 8.28 -29.81 29.38
N PRO A 186 9.35 -29.66 30.16
CA PRO A 186 9.34 -28.77 31.30
C PRO A 186 8.96 -27.36 30.84
N ARG A 187 7.87 -26.82 31.38
CA ARG A 187 7.46 -25.46 31.16
C ARG A 187 8.55 -24.57 31.73
N GLN A 188 9.20 -23.80 30.90
CA GLN A 188 10.11 -22.76 31.33
C GLN A 188 9.29 -21.68 32.07
N MET A 189 9.17 -21.85 33.39
CA MET A 189 8.60 -20.88 34.32
C MET A 189 9.65 -19.81 34.69
N GLU A 190 10.28 -19.17 33.71
CA GLU A 190 11.29 -18.13 33.96
C GLU A 190 10.97 -16.83 33.24
N LEU A 191 9.74 -16.32 33.42
CA LEU A 191 9.44 -14.96 32.94
C LEU A 191 9.31 -13.93 34.09
N PHE A 192 9.47 -14.32 35.36
CA PHE A 192 9.36 -13.42 36.52
C PHE A 192 10.38 -13.69 37.64
N GLY A 193 11.47 -14.43 37.36
CA GLY A 193 12.45 -14.81 38.37
C GLY A 193 13.41 -13.71 38.86
N ASP A 194 13.58 -12.61 38.12
CA ASP A 194 14.66 -11.61 38.39
C ASP A 194 14.18 -10.22 38.77
N PHE A 195 12.93 -10.05 39.26
CA PHE A 195 12.45 -8.74 39.70
C PHE A 195 12.20 -8.62 41.23
N LEU A 196 12.77 -9.56 42.01
CA LEU A 196 12.73 -9.45 43.49
C LEU A 196 14.13 -9.81 44.06
N CYS A 197 15.06 -8.88 43.95
CA CYS A 197 16.20 -8.65 44.86
C CYS A 197 16.61 -7.19 44.78
#